data_dbaef50616585fc7d0a5c4371e353c6e
#
_entry.id   dbaef50616585fc7d0a5c4371e353c6e
#
_cell.length_a   1.000
_cell.length_b   1.000
_cell.length_c   1.000
_cell.angle_alpha   90.00
_cell.angle_beta   90.00
_cell.angle_gamma   90.00
#
_symmetry.space_group_name_H-M   'P 1'
#
loop_
_entity.id
_entity.type
_entity.pdbx_description
1 polymer ?
#
loop_
_entity_poly.entity_id
_entity_poly.type
_entity_poly.pdbx_seq_one_letter_code
_entity_poly.pdbx_strand_id
1 'polypeptide(L)' 'MNGTREFITVYSGELTLIFKDHEYVLKAGDAASYNAFDDYVYKNTGKGMVTANIVVHYSN' A
#
# COMPACT_ATOMS: atom_id res chain seq x y z
N MET A 1 18.58 -10.05 -11.21
CA MET A 1 17.79 -9.22 -10.28
C MET A 1 16.42 -9.79 -10.11
N ASN A 2 16.03 -9.92 -8.95
CA ASN A 2 14.70 -10.39 -8.64
C ASN A 2 13.76 -9.22 -8.51
N GLY A 3 12.54 -9.49 -8.63
CA GLY A 3 11.48 -8.54 -8.37
C GLY A 3 10.75 -8.94 -7.12
N THR A 4 10.72 -8.05 -6.16
CA THR A 4 9.90 -8.24 -4.98
C THR A 4 8.79 -7.22 -5.02
N ARG A 5 7.56 -7.71 -5.00
CA ARG A 5 6.40 -6.84 -5.09
C ARG A 5 5.57 -6.96 -3.84
N GLU A 6 4.96 -5.86 -3.47
CA GLU A 6 3.99 -5.83 -2.39
C GLU A 6 2.62 -5.56 -2.97
N PHE A 7 1.64 -6.23 -2.39
CA PHE A 7 0.24 -6.07 -2.74
C PHE A 7 -0.49 -5.69 -1.46
N ILE A 8 -1.18 -4.58 -1.48
CA ILE A 8 -1.93 -4.12 -0.33
C ILE A 8 -3.41 -4.07 -0.69
N THR A 9 -4.24 -4.58 0.23
CA THR A 9 -5.69 -4.50 0.11
C THR A 9 -6.21 -3.85 1.37
N VAL A 10 -7.01 -2.80 1.21
CA VAL A 10 -7.60 -2.09 2.35
C VAL A 10 -8.99 -2.68 2.60
N TYR A 11 -9.23 -3.11 3.84
CA TYR A 11 -10.52 -3.67 4.23
C TYR A 11 -11.43 -2.64 4.86
N SER A 12 -10.86 -1.72 5.62
CA SER A 12 -11.63 -0.65 6.25
C SER A 12 -10.75 0.58 6.41
N GLY A 13 -11.39 1.73 6.47
CA GLY A 13 -10.69 2.99 6.64
C GLY A 13 -10.14 3.53 5.34
N GLU A 14 -9.21 4.46 5.45
CA GLU A 14 -8.61 5.15 4.34
C GLU A 14 -7.11 5.22 4.56
N LEU A 15 -6.34 4.69 3.63
CA LEU A 15 -4.89 4.64 3.74
C LEU A 15 -4.28 5.39 2.56
N THR A 16 -3.36 6.28 2.86
CA THR A 16 -2.64 7.01 1.81
C THR A 16 -1.23 6.45 1.68
N LEU A 17 -0.88 6.09 0.46
CA LEU A 17 0.48 5.71 0.09
C LEU A 17 1.15 6.91 -0.54
N ILE A 18 2.33 7.26 -0.05
CA ILE A 18 3.09 8.39 -0.56
C ILE A 18 4.40 7.88 -1.13
N PHE A 19 4.64 8.18 -2.40
CA PHE A 19 5.87 7.83 -3.06
C PHE A 19 6.36 9.03 -3.86
N LYS A 20 7.51 9.55 -3.47
CA LYS A 20 8.04 10.80 -4.04
C LYS A 20 6.99 11.90 -3.86
N ASP A 21 6.55 12.50 -4.96
CA ASP A 21 5.56 13.57 -4.90
C ASP A 21 4.13 13.10 -5.14
N HIS A 22 3.93 11.78 -5.20
CA HIS A 22 2.62 11.22 -5.52
C HIS A 22 1.96 10.66 -4.28
N GLU A 23 0.67 10.92 -4.16
CA GLU A 23 -0.15 10.36 -3.10
C GLU A 23 -1.27 9.52 -3.73
N TYR A 24 -1.45 8.34 -3.19
CA TYR A 24 -2.49 7.41 -3.64
C TYR A 24 -3.37 7.08 -2.47
N VAL A 25 -4.64 7.43 -2.54
CA VAL A 25 -5.58 7.17 -1.47
C VAL A 25 -6.32 5.87 -1.77
N LEU A 26 -6.23 4.94 -0.83
CA LEU A 26 -6.90 3.66 -0.92
C LEU A 26 -8.01 3.62 0.12
N LYS A 27 -9.21 3.30 -0.33
CA LYS A 27 -10.37 3.16 0.53
C LYS A 27 -10.73 1.70 0.66
N ALA A 28 -11.69 1.41 1.52
CA ALA A 28 -12.14 0.04 1.73
C ALA A 28 -12.52 -0.60 0.40
N GLY A 29 -11.95 -1.77 0.13
CA GLY A 29 -12.14 -2.48 -1.12
C GLY A 29 -11.09 -2.19 -2.18
N ASP A 30 -10.26 -1.19 -1.99
CA ASP A 30 -9.20 -0.87 -2.94
C ASP A 30 -7.97 -1.71 -2.70
N ALA A 31 -7.22 -1.92 -3.77
CA ALA A 31 -5.96 -2.65 -3.72
C ALA A 31 -4.94 -1.97 -4.60
N ALA A 32 -3.68 -2.17 -4.26
CA ALA A 32 -2.58 -1.63 -5.05
C ALA A 32 -1.41 -2.60 -5.02
N SER A 33 -0.56 -2.50 -6.03
CA SER A 33 0.66 -3.28 -6.04
C SER A 33 1.81 -2.37 -6.43
N TYR A 34 2.95 -2.58 -5.81
CA TYR A 34 4.11 -1.73 -6.03
C TYR A 34 5.39 -2.51 -5.76
N ASN A 35 6.49 -1.96 -6.23
CA ASN A 35 7.80 -2.56 -6.04
C ASN A 35 8.22 -2.40 -4.59
N ALA A 36 8.60 -3.49 -3.95
CA ALA A 36 8.96 -3.47 -2.53
C ALA A 36 10.23 -2.67 -2.24
N PHE A 37 11.04 -2.39 -3.27
CA PHE A 37 12.25 -1.61 -3.08
C PHE A 37 12.01 -0.10 -3.15
N ASP A 38 10.82 0.32 -3.53
CA ASP A 38 10.48 1.73 -3.53
C ASP A 38 10.15 2.18 -2.10
N ASP A 39 10.50 3.42 -1.82
CA ASP A 39 10.28 3.98 -0.48
C ASP A 39 8.87 4.56 -0.40
N TYR A 40 7.93 3.71 -0.02
CA TYR A 40 6.55 4.14 0.21
C TYR A 40 6.35 4.46 1.67
N VAL A 41 5.63 5.53 1.92
CA VAL A 41 5.22 5.92 3.26
C VAL A 41 3.71 5.66 3.36
N TYR A 42 3.31 5.00 4.44
CA TYR A 42 1.90 4.73 4.71
C TYR A 42 1.40 5.75 5.71
N LYS A 43 0.25 6.32 5.43
CA LYS A 43 -0.32 7.33 6.30
C LYS A 43 -1.82 7.11 6.42
N ASN A 44 -2.30 7.10 7.66
CA ASN A 44 -3.73 7.05 7.92
C ASN A 44 -4.26 8.47 7.85
N THR A 45 -4.93 8.79 6.75
CA THR A 45 -5.48 10.12 6.53
C THR A 45 -6.98 10.17 6.79
N GLY A 46 -7.58 9.05 7.13
CA GLY A 46 -9.00 8.98 7.48
C GLY A 46 -9.24 9.30 8.93
N LYS A 47 -10.50 9.16 9.33
CA LYS A 47 -10.90 9.49 10.69
C LYS A 47 -10.91 8.31 11.63
N GLY A 48 -10.69 7.13 11.13
CA GLY A 48 -10.77 5.93 11.94
C GLY A 48 -9.57 5.04 11.75
N MET A 49 -9.72 3.84 12.26
CA MET A 49 -8.68 2.82 12.15
C MET A 49 -8.66 2.27 10.72
N VAL A 50 -7.46 2.02 10.22
CA VAL A 50 -7.27 1.35 8.94
C VAL A 50 -6.94 -0.11 9.18
N THR A 51 -7.65 -0.99 8.48
CA THR A 51 -7.35 -2.40 8.45
C THR A 51 -6.99 -2.79 7.03
N ALA A 52 -5.81 -3.37 6.87
CA ALA A 52 -5.30 -3.73 5.56
C ALA A 52 -4.49 -5.01 5.63
N ASN A 53 -4.34 -5.65 4.48
CA ASN A 53 -3.52 -6.84 4.33
C ASN A 53 -2.41 -6.53 3.34
N ILE A 54 -1.19 -6.89 3.69
CA ILE A 54 -0.04 -6.72 2.81
C ILE A 54 0.56 -8.08 2.52
N VAL A 55 0.67 -8.40 1.24
CA VAL A 55 1.29 -9.65 0.79
C VAL A 55 2.55 -9.28 0.05
N VAL A 56 3.65 -9.92 0.43
CA VAL A 56 4.93 -9.72 -0.22
C VAL A 56 5.21 -10.93 -1.09
N HIS A 57 5.42 -10.67 -2.36
CA HIS A 57 5.73 -11.72 -3.33
C HIS A 57 7.18 -11.59 -3.77
N TYR A 58 7.92 -12.65 -3.56
CA TYR A 58 9.33 -12.70 -3.96
C TYR A 58 9.44 -13.46 -5.27
N SER A 59 10.23 -12.93 -6.18
CA SER A 59 10.54 -13.65 -7.40
C SER A 59 12.07 -13.77 -7.56
N ASN A 60 12.45 -14.86 -8.12
CA ASN A 60 13.89 -15.14 -8.34
C ASN A 60 14.34 -14.70 -9.72
#